data_8eec173275c7305afa7d5abc042acd4c
#
_entry.id   8eec173275c7305afa7d5abc042acd4c
#
_cell.length_a   1.000
_cell.length_b   1.000
_cell.length_c   1.000
_cell.angle_alpha   90.00
_cell.angle_beta   90.00
_cell.angle_gamma   90.00
#
_symmetry.space_group_name_H-M   'P 1'
#
loop_
_entity.id
_entity.type
_entity.pdbx_description
1 polymer ?
#
loop_
_entity_poly.entity_id
_entity_poly.type
_entity_poly.pdbx_seq_one_letter_code
_entity_poly.pdbx_strand_id
1 'polypeptide(L)'
;TGTRVFVLFNLLTSTFKTIEDSKSKLILNIPYGGNIQTEWLTYKNAYKIRRIHMRNLQSAQVRQMYLDFFKEKGHAVEPSASLVPHEDPTLLWINSGVATLKKYFDGRVIPDNPRICNAQKSIRTNDIENVGKTARHHTFFEMLGNFSIGDYFKVEAIEWAWEFLTSEKWIGFEPEKLSVTIHPEDSEAFDIWKDKIGIPEERIIRLEGNFWDIGEGPSGPNTEIFYDRGDEYGND
;
A
#
# COMPACT_ATOMS: atom_id res chain seq x y z
N THR A 1 -21.46 -10.55 -14.82
CA THR A 1 -21.37 -9.99 -13.47
C THR A 1 -19.91 -10.10 -13.04
N GLY A 2 -19.09 -9.09 -13.40
CA GLY A 2 -17.65 -9.14 -13.13
C GLY A 2 -17.35 -8.68 -11.70
N THR A 3 -16.67 -9.51 -10.95
CA THR A 3 -16.11 -9.18 -9.63
C THR A 3 -15.09 -8.06 -9.81
N ARG A 4 -15.37 -6.89 -9.25
CA ARG A 4 -14.48 -5.73 -9.31
C ARG A 4 -13.58 -5.76 -8.07
N VAL A 5 -12.27 -5.85 -8.26
CA VAL A 5 -11.29 -5.89 -7.18
C VAL A 5 -10.71 -4.50 -6.99
N PHE A 6 -10.70 -4.05 -5.74
CA PHE A 6 -10.03 -2.83 -5.32
C PHE A 6 -8.79 -3.23 -4.53
N VAL A 7 -7.64 -2.71 -4.92
CA VAL A 7 -6.45 -2.74 -4.06
C VAL A 7 -6.51 -1.49 -3.21
N LEU A 8 -6.88 -1.66 -1.93
CA LEU A 8 -6.89 -0.57 -0.96
C LEU A 8 -5.48 -0.48 -0.37
N PHE A 9 -4.76 0.60 -0.72
CA PHE A 9 -3.57 0.95 0.02
C PHE A 9 -4.00 1.67 1.31
N ASN A 10 -4.06 0.96 2.42
CA ASN A 10 -4.09 1.60 3.72
C ASN A 10 -2.67 2.05 4.09
N LEU A 11 -2.18 3.11 3.43
CA LEU A 11 -1.00 3.82 3.90
C LEU A 11 -1.42 4.65 5.11
N LEU A 12 -1.35 4.01 6.28
CA LEU A 12 -1.52 4.69 7.55
C LEU A 12 -0.39 5.70 7.72
N THR A 13 -0.74 6.95 7.83
CA THR A 13 0.18 8.02 8.22
C THR A 13 0.52 7.89 9.69
N SER A 14 1.27 6.87 10.08
CA SER A 14 1.99 6.88 11.34
C SER A 14 3.27 7.68 11.12
N THR A 15 3.47 8.70 11.94
CA THR A 15 4.68 9.51 12.02
C THR A 15 5.92 8.63 11.98
N PHE A 16 6.67 8.69 10.86
CA PHE A 16 8.00 8.12 10.77
C PHE A 16 8.91 8.92 11.69
N LYS A 17 9.16 8.38 12.89
CA LYS A 17 10.16 8.93 13.77
C LYS A 17 11.54 8.52 13.27
N THR A 18 12.35 9.50 12.94
CA THR A 18 13.76 9.33 12.59
C THR A 18 14.49 8.56 13.71
N ILE A 19 15.09 7.44 13.38
CA ILE A 19 16.09 6.81 14.24
C ILE A 19 17.44 7.17 13.66
N GLU A 20 18.10 8.11 14.31
CA GLU A 20 19.55 8.33 14.19
C GLU A 20 20.29 7.24 15.00
N ASP A 21 21.15 6.56 14.27
CA ASP A 21 22.45 6.03 14.69
C ASP A 21 22.54 5.02 15.83
N SER A 22 22.86 3.79 15.49
CA SER A 22 23.75 2.97 16.32
C SER A 22 24.78 2.26 15.45
N LYS A 23 26.03 2.61 15.67
CA LYS A 23 27.21 1.99 15.07
C LYS A 23 27.36 0.56 15.58
N SER A 24 26.87 -0.42 14.84
CA SER A 24 27.19 -1.82 15.08
C SER A 24 28.44 -2.19 14.27
N LYS A 25 29.55 -2.42 14.98
CA LYS A 25 30.75 -3.06 14.44
C LYS A 25 30.45 -4.55 14.24
N LEU A 26 30.28 -4.98 13.00
CA LEU A 26 30.28 -6.40 12.66
C LEU A 26 31.74 -6.87 12.54
N ILE A 27 32.19 -7.73 13.43
CA ILE A 27 33.50 -8.43 13.34
C ILE A 27 33.25 -9.73 12.59
N LEU A 28 33.66 -9.77 11.32
CA LEU A 28 33.69 -11.01 10.54
C LEU A 28 35.08 -11.65 10.66
N ASN A 29 35.14 -12.86 11.22
CA ASN A 29 36.31 -13.72 11.19
C ASN A 29 36.42 -14.34 9.80
N ILE A 30 37.42 -13.92 9.01
CA ILE A 30 37.73 -14.49 7.69
C ILE A 30 38.98 -15.40 7.85
N PRO A 31 38.92 -16.65 7.33
CA PRO A 31 40.12 -17.52 7.33
C PRO A 31 41.18 -16.98 6.36
N TYR A 32 42.42 -17.13 6.76
CA TYR A 32 43.64 -16.67 6.10
C TYR A 32 43.81 -17.21 4.66
N GLY A 33 44.07 -16.32 3.70
CA GLY A 33 44.67 -16.73 2.42
C GLY A 33 44.26 -15.99 1.13
N GLY A 34 43.89 -14.74 1.16
CA GLY A 34 43.60 -13.96 -0.07
C GLY A 34 44.04 -12.50 -0.01
N ASN A 35 44.30 -11.90 -1.17
CA ASN A 35 44.85 -10.54 -1.28
C ASN A 35 43.82 -9.48 -0.83
N ILE A 36 43.91 -9.06 0.39
CA ILE A 36 42.92 -8.30 1.18
C ILE A 36 42.52 -6.95 0.54
N GLN A 37 43.37 -6.34 -0.29
CA GLN A 37 43.08 -4.99 -0.82
C GLN A 37 42.07 -4.96 -1.97
N THR A 38 42.04 -5.98 -2.80
CA THR A 38 41.11 -6.04 -3.97
C THR A 38 39.70 -6.48 -3.52
N GLU A 39 39.61 -7.38 -2.56
CA GLU A 39 38.30 -7.83 -2.02
C GLU A 39 37.61 -6.75 -1.20
N TRP A 40 38.38 -5.92 -0.44
CA TRP A 40 37.84 -4.79 0.31
C TRP A 40 37.20 -3.70 -0.56
N LEU A 41 37.78 -3.44 -1.73
CA LEU A 41 37.24 -2.48 -2.69
C LEU A 41 35.97 -2.99 -3.36
N THR A 42 35.94 -4.29 -3.68
CA THR A 42 34.75 -4.94 -4.27
C THR A 42 33.63 -5.07 -3.24
N TYR A 43 33.97 -5.40 -2.01
CA TYR A 43 33.02 -5.47 -0.89
C TYR A 43 32.47 -4.10 -0.49
N LYS A 44 33.32 -3.06 -0.39
CA LYS A 44 32.87 -1.67 -0.15
C LYS A 44 31.99 -1.15 -1.29
N ASN A 45 32.27 -1.50 -2.53
CA ASN A 45 31.43 -1.11 -3.65
C ASN A 45 30.14 -1.91 -3.72
N ALA A 46 30.12 -3.20 -3.37
CA ALA A 46 28.91 -3.99 -3.27
C ALA A 46 28.00 -3.54 -2.10
N TYR A 47 28.58 -3.16 -0.96
CA TYR A 47 27.83 -2.62 0.17
C TYR A 47 27.42 -1.14 -0.04
N LYS A 48 28.18 -0.37 -0.80
CA LYS A 48 27.81 1.02 -1.14
C LYS A 48 26.62 1.11 -2.10
N ILE A 49 26.29 -0.01 -2.77
CA ILE A 49 25.19 -0.09 -3.74
C ILE A 49 23.85 -0.45 -3.06
N ARG A 50 23.80 -0.86 -1.77
CA ARG A 50 22.56 -1.31 -1.13
C ARG A 50 22.28 -0.71 0.25
N ARG A 51 22.61 0.55 0.47
CA ARG A 51 21.90 1.35 1.46
C ARG A 51 20.81 2.11 0.74
N ILE A 52 19.72 1.43 0.42
CA ILE A 52 18.45 2.11 0.16
C ILE A 52 18.07 2.70 1.52
N HIS A 53 18.45 3.95 1.75
CA HIS A 53 17.93 4.71 2.86
C HIS A 53 16.43 4.84 2.60
N MET A 54 15.60 4.24 3.46
CA MET A 54 14.20 4.64 3.53
C MET A 54 14.17 6.16 3.56
N ARG A 55 13.58 6.76 2.53
CA ARG A 55 13.48 8.21 2.45
C ARG A 55 12.64 8.66 3.64
N ASN A 56 13.13 9.64 4.39
CA ASN A 56 12.31 10.30 5.39
C ASN A 56 11.28 11.17 4.67
N LEU A 57 10.12 10.57 4.34
CA LEU A 57 9.06 11.22 3.58
C LEU A 57 8.02 11.81 4.54
N GLN A 58 7.69 13.06 4.35
CA GLN A 58 6.56 13.68 5.02
C GLN A 58 5.23 13.21 4.39
N SER A 59 4.14 13.20 5.15
CA SER A 59 2.82 12.80 4.67
C SER A 59 2.37 13.55 3.40
N ALA A 60 2.69 14.84 3.31
CA ALA A 60 2.40 15.64 2.13
C ALA A 60 3.16 15.15 0.87
N GLN A 61 4.40 14.68 1.04
CA GLN A 61 5.19 14.12 -0.06
C GLN A 61 4.63 12.76 -0.49
N VAL A 62 4.29 11.88 0.46
CA VAL A 62 3.67 10.58 0.15
C VAL A 62 2.37 10.77 -0.63
N ARG A 63 1.50 11.69 -0.17
CA ARG A 63 0.26 12.04 -0.87
C ARG A 63 0.52 12.49 -2.31
N GLN A 64 1.44 13.43 -2.50
CA GLN A 64 1.74 13.96 -3.82
C GLN A 64 2.34 12.89 -4.72
N MET A 65 3.29 12.09 -4.23
CA MET A 65 3.89 10.99 -4.98
C MET A 65 2.85 9.98 -5.44
N TYR A 66 1.87 9.64 -4.58
CA TYR A 66 0.78 8.75 -4.95
C TYR A 66 -0.08 9.30 -6.09
N LEU A 67 -0.49 10.56 -5.97
CA LEU A 67 -1.31 11.21 -6.99
C LEU A 67 -0.55 11.35 -8.33
N ASP A 68 0.74 11.71 -8.28
CA ASP A 68 1.59 11.82 -9.47
C ASP A 68 1.81 10.46 -10.13
N PHE A 69 2.03 9.40 -9.34
CA PHE A 69 2.16 8.04 -9.86
C PHE A 69 0.93 7.60 -10.63
N PHE A 70 -0.26 7.72 -10.04
CA PHE A 70 -1.49 7.32 -10.71
C PHE A 70 -1.87 8.24 -11.86
N LYS A 71 -1.50 9.52 -11.80
CA LYS A 71 -1.61 10.42 -12.95
C LYS A 71 -0.74 9.95 -14.12
N GLU A 72 0.50 9.48 -13.87
CA GLU A 72 1.35 8.86 -14.91
C GLU A 72 0.72 7.58 -15.49
N LYS A 73 -0.10 6.84 -14.70
CA LYS A 73 -0.88 5.69 -15.18
C LYS A 73 -2.21 6.08 -15.87
N GLY A 74 -2.43 7.37 -16.13
CA GLY A 74 -3.59 7.89 -16.86
C GLY A 74 -4.83 8.14 -16.01
N HIS A 75 -4.72 8.21 -14.68
CA HIS A 75 -5.85 8.52 -13.81
C HIS A 75 -6.15 10.02 -13.77
N ALA A 76 -7.44 10.35 -13.74
CA ALA A 76 -7.90 11.68 -13.35
C ALA A 76 -7.73 11.85 -11.85
N VAL A 77 -7.12 12.96 -11.43
CA VAL A 77 -6.97 13.29 -10.02
C VAL A 77 -8.20 14.06 -9.56
N GLU A 78 -9.01 13.46 -8.69
CA GLU A 78 -10.16 14.13 -8.09
C GLU A 78 -9.81 14.72 -6.71
N PRO A 79 -10.32 15.91 -6.37
CA PRO A 79 -10.12 16.49 -5.06
C PRO A 79 -10.84 15.68 -3.97
N SER A 80 -10.36 15.77 -2.73
CA SER A 80 -11.08 15.22 -1.58
C SER A 80 -12.48 15.85 -1.47
N ALA A 81 -13.50 15.01 -1.42
CA ALA A 81 -14.85 15.48 -1.12
C ALA A 81 -15.00 15.97 0.33
N SER A 82 -16.09 16.68 0.61
CA SER A 82 -16.48 17.04 1.97
C SER A 82 -16.62 15.81 2.85
N LEU A 83 -16.27 15.91 4.13
CA LEU A 83 -16.53 14.86 5.12
C LEU A 83 -18.02 14.67 5.42
N VAL A 84 -18.80 15.72 5.23
CA VAL A 84 -20.26 15.64 5.34
C VAL A 84 -20.79 15.03 4.04
N PRO A 85 -21.45 13.85 4.12
CA PRO A 85 -21.98 13.20 2.92
C PRO A 85 -23.07 14.07 2.29
N HIS A 86 -23.01 14.18 0.98
CA HIS A 86 -24.09 14.74 0.17
C HIS A 86 -24.79 13.58 -0.54
N GLU A 87 -26.12 13.54 -0.47
CA GLU A 87 -26.96 12.56 -1.19
C GLU A 87 -26.76 11.08 -0.76
N ASP A 88 -26.14 10.82 0.39
CA ASP A 88 -26.03 9.46 0.95
C ASP A 88 -26.51 9.45 2.43
N PRO A 89 -27.79 9.15 2.68
CA PRO A 89 -28.34 9.12 4.03
C PRO A 89 -27.84 7.93 4.87
N THR A 90 -27.14 6.97 4.28
CA THR A 90 -26.61 5.80 4.98
C THR A 90 -25.30 6.09 5.71
N LEU A 91 -24.67 7.22 5.41
CA LEU A 91 -23.40 7.61 5.98
C LEU A 91 -23.57 8.85 6.89
N LEU A 92 -23.05 8.76 8.11
CA LEU A 92 -22.93 9.92 8.98
C LEU A 92 -21.76 10.83 8.56
N TRP A 93 -20.66 10.20 8.15
CA TRP A 93 -19.44 10.84 7.67
C TRP A 93 -18.87 10.05 6.49
N ILE A 94 -18.12 10.73 5.62
CA ILE A 94 -17.31 10.03 4.61
C ILE A 94 -16.21 9.24 5.32
N ASN A 95 -16.24 7.91 5.18
CA ASN A 95 -15.39 6.95 5.89
C ASN A 95 -14.41 6.20 4.98
N SER A 96 -14.47 6.45 3.66
CA SER A 96 -13.59 5.82 2.68
C SER A 96 -13.56 6.59 1.36
N GLY A 97 -12.53 6.33 0.54
CA GLY A 97 -12.41 6.92 -0.79
C GLY A 97 -13.52 6.48 -1.73
N VAL A 98 -13.93 5.20 -1.67
CA VAL A 98 -14.98 4.66 -2.52
C VAL A 98 -16.36 5.24 -2.21
N ALA A 99 -16.61 5.69 -0.99
CA ALA A 99 -17.91 6.23 -0.60
C ALA A 99 -18.34 7.43 -1.46
N THR A 100 -17.39 8.25 -1.88
CA THR A 100 -17.65 9.43 -2.71
C THR A 100 -17.87 9.11 -4.19
N LEU A 101 -17.55 7.88 -4.60
CA LEU A 101 -17.55 7.41 -6.00
C LEU A 101 -18.65 6.38 -6.28
N LYS A 102 -19.55 6.10 -5.31
CA LYS A 102 -20.63 5.11 -5.45
C LYS A 102 -21.43 5.30 -6.75
N LYS A 103 -21.73 6.56 -7.11
CA LYS A 103 -22.47 6.91 -8.34
C LYS A 103 -21.84 6.38 -9.62
N TYR A 104 -20.54 6.18 -9.67
CA TYR A 104 -19.83 5.62 -10.82
C TYR A 104 -19.87 4.09 -10.80
N PHE A 105 -19.83 3.48 -9.61
CA PHE A 105 -19.84 2.03 -9.46
C PHE A 105 -21.22 1.41 -9.67
N ASP A 106 -22.28 2.14 -9.31
CA ASP A 106 -23.68 1.71 -9.53
C ASP A 106 -24.22 2.09 -10.91
N GLY A 107 -23.42 2.80 -11.70
CA GLY A 107 -23.75 3.16 -13.09
C GLY A 107 -24.70 4.35 -13.22
N ARG A 108 -25.05 5.05 -12.14
CA ARG A 108 -25.87 6.28 -12.19
C ARG A 108 -25.21 7.40 -12.99
N VAL A 109 -23.89 7.44 -12.94
CA VAL A 109 -23.08 8.43 -13.67
C VAL A 109 -21.92 7.71 -14.36
N ILE A 110 -21.67 8.05 -15.60
CA ILE A 110 -20.50 7.59 -16.35
C ILE A 110 -19.41 8.65 -16.18
N PRO A 111 -18.23 8.32 -15.61
CA PRO A 111 -17.15 9.29 -15.50
C PRO A 111 -16.52 9.58 -16.86
N ASP A 112 -16.03 10.79 -17.05
CA ASP A 112 -15.28 11.16 -18.28
C ASP A 112 -13.98 10.35 -18.43
N ASN A 113 -13.36 9.99 -17.31
CA ASN A 113 -12.21 9.09 -17.27
C ASN A 113 -12.54 7.90 -16.34
N PRO A 114 -12.47 6.65 -16.83
CA PRO A 114 -12.74 5.48 -16.00
C PRO A 114 -11.65 5.20 -14.96
N ARG A 115 -10.49 5.87 -15.05
CA ARG A 115 -9.41 5.81 -14.07
C ARG A 115 -9.44 7.04 -13.20
N ILE A 116 -9.70 6.88 -11.92
CA ILE A 116 -9.78 7.96 -10.95
C ILE A 116 -8.79 7.70 -9.82
N CYS A 117 -8.09 8.74 -9.34
CA CYS A 117 -7.35 8.67 -8.09
C CYS A 117 -7.62 9.89 -7.21
N ASN A 118 -7.55 9.69 -5.90
CA ASN A 118 -7.71 10.77 -4.94
C ASN A 118 -6.95 10.51 -3.62
N ALA A 119 -6.89 11.55 -2.80
CA ALA A 119 -6.48 11.46 -1.39
C ALA A 119 -7.68 11.92 -0.55
N GLN A 120 -8.60 11.01 -0.24
CA GLN A 120 -9.85 11.31 0.43
C GLN A 120 -9.69 11.41 1.94
N LYS A 121 -10.02 12.55 2.51
CA LYS A 121 -10.17 12.71 3.95
C LYS A 121 -11.34 11.89 4.45
N SER A 122 -11.12 11.12 5.51
CA SER A 122 -12.10 10.15 6.02
C SER A 122 -12.14 10.16 7.54
N ILE A 123 -13.32 9.87 8.10
CA ILE A 123 -13.53 9.69 9.54
C ILE A 123 -14.10 8.30 9.80
N ARG A 124 -13.49 7.58 10.77
CA ARG A 124 -14.02 6.34 11.33
C ARG A 124 -14.04 6.45 12.85
N THR A 125 -15.18 6.15 13.45
CA THR A 125 -15.38 6.22 14.91
C THR A 125 -15.59 4.87 15.55
N ASN A 126 -15.85 3.82 14.75
CA ASN A 126 -16.01 2.44 15.21
C ASN A 126 -14.74 1.87 15.85
N ASP A 127 -13.57 2.36 15.48
CA ASP A 127 -12.27 1.91 16.01
C ASP A 127 -11.69 2.85 17.08
N ILE A 128 -12.50 3.76 17.64
CA ILE A 128 -12.03 4.80 18.59
C ILE A 128 -11.34 4.20 19.82
N GLU A 129 -11.77 3.02 20.26
CA GLU A 129 -11.20 2.35 21.43
C GLU A 129 -9.77 1.82 21.16
N ASN A 130 -9.41 1.65 19.90
CA ASN A 130 -8.10 1.18 19.45
C ASN A 130 -7.11 2.34 19.20
N VAL A 131 -7.61 3.57 19.10
CA VAL A 131 -6.76 4.76 18.88
C VAL A 131 -5.84 4.97 20.08
N GLY A 132 -4.53 5.09 19.79
CA GLY A 132 -3.50 5.20 20.82
C GLY A 132 -3.08 3.88 21.48
N LYS A 133 -3.74 2.76 21.18
CA LYS A 133 -3.37 1.41 21.63
C LYS A 133 -2.66 0.60 20.54
N THR A 134 -3.06 0.79 19.32
CA THR A 134 -2.44 0.16 18.13
C THR A 134 -1.70 1.20 17.32
N ALA A 135 -0.76 0.76 16.50
CA ALA A 135 0.02 1.66 15.63
C ALA A 135 -0.76 2.17 14.40
N ARG A 136 -1.92 1.56 14.10
CA ARG A 136 -2.62 1.76 12.82
C ARG A 136 -4.01 2.40 12.92
N HIS A 137 -4.63 2.50 14.10
CA HIS A 137 -5.97 3.05 14.23
C HIS A 137 -5.96 4.55 14.49
N HIS A 138 -6.69 5.27 13.65
CA HIS A 138 -6.93 6.72 13.74
C HIS A 138 -8.40 7.02 13.49
N THR A 139 -8.94 8.10 14.10
CA THR A 139 -10.31 8.54 13.82
C THR A 139 -10.40 9.39 12.57
N PHE A 140 -9.39 10.20 12.29
CA PHE A 140 -9.28 11.03 11.09
C PHE A 140 -8.01 10.65 10.31
N PHE A 141 -8.16 10.40 9.02
CA PHE A 141 -7.05 9.98 8.15
C PHE A 141 -7.33 10.36 6.69
N GLU A 142 -6.31 10.25 5.87
CA GLU A 142 -6.44 10.34 4.42
C GLU A 142 -6.32 8.94 3.82
N MET A 143 -7.29 8.57 2.99
CA MET A 143 -7.25 7.35 2.21
C MET A 143 -6.78 7.68 0.80
N LEU A 144 -5.61 7.15 0.43
CA LEU A 144 -5.07 7.25 -0.92
C LEU A 144 -5.72 6.17 -1.77
N GLY A 145 -6.49 6.57 -2.77
CA GLY A 145 -7.31 5.66 -3.57
C GLY A 145 -7.05 5.78 -5.06
N ASN A 146 -6.98 4.64 -5.73
CA ASN A 146 -7.02 4.52 -7.18
C ASN A 146 -8.17 3.60 -7.55
N PHE A 147 -8.97 4.01 -8.53
CA PHE A 147 -10.24 3.37 -8.86
C PHE A 147 -10.32 3.13 -10.36
N SER A 148 -10.79 1.94 -10.72
CA SER A 148 -11.08 1.55 -12.09
C SER A 148 -12.60 1.36 -12.26
N ILE A 149 -13.20 2.14 -13.12
CA ILE A 149 -14.61 2.03 -13.42
C ILE A 149 -14.77 1.21 -14.71
N GLY A 150 -14.48 -0.11 -14.58
CA GLY A 150 -14.59 -1.05 -15.69
C GLY A 150 -13.47 -0.96 -16.75
N ASP A 151 -12.28 -0.48 -16.37
CA ASP A 151 -11.13 -0.34 -17.27
C ASP A 151 -10.06 -1.40 -16.97
N TYR A 152 -9.32 -1.28 -15.88
CA TYR A 152 -8.33 -2.27 -15.46
C TYR A 152 -8.80 -3.08 -14.25
N PHE A 153 -8.14 -4.21 -13.97
CA PHE A 153 -8.50 -5.13 -12.89
C PHE A 153 -7.29 -5.53 -12.04
N LYS A 154 -7.26 -6.74 -11.50
CA LYS A 154 -6.27 -7.23 -10.54
C LYS A 154 -4.83 -7.13 -11.04
N VAL A 155 -4.60 -7.48 -12.30
CA VAL A 155 -3.25 -7.56 -12.88
C VAL A 155 -2.57 -6.20 -12.77
N GLU A 156 -3.15 -5.18 -13.37
CA GLU A 156 -2.59 -3.83 -13.37
C GLU A 156 -2.58 -3.24 -11.96
N ALA A 157 -3.64 -3.46 -11.19
CA ALA A 157 -3.73 -2.94 -9.82
C ALA A 157 -2.60 -3.47 -8.94
N ILE A 158 -2.30 -4.78 -9.01
CA ILE A 158 -1.23 -5.42 -8.24
C ILE A 158 0.16 -4.97 -8.75
N GLU A 159 0.38 -4.92 -10.07
CA GLU A 159 1.64 -4.45 -10.64
C GLU A 159 1.95 -3.01 -10.25
N TRP A 160 0.97 -2.13 -10.36
CA TRP A 160 1.16 -0.72 -10.00
C TRP A 160 1.35 -0.53 -8.51
N ALA A 161 0.65 -1.31 -7.68
CA ALA A 161 0.86 -1.33 -6.25
C ALA A 161 2.30 -1.69 -5.89
N TRP A 162 2.79 -2.76 -6.48
CA TRP A 162 4.16 -3.22 -6.30
C TRP A 162 5.19 -2.20 -6.80
N GLU A 163 4.99 -1.68 -8.01
CA GLU A 163 5.85 -0.63 -8.58
C GLU A 163 5.91 0.60 -7.67
N PHE A 164 4.76 1.09 -7.21
CA PHE A 164 4.72 2.27 -6.34
C PHE A 164 5.49 2.06 -5.03
N LEU A 165 5.33 0.89 -4.41
CA LEU A 165 5.98 0.60 -3.14
C LEU A 165 7.47 0.29 -3.26
N THR A 166 7.91 -0.41 -4.30
CA THR A 166 9.28 -0.93 -4.39
C THR A 166 10.22 -0.10 -5.26
N SER A 167 9.69 0.69 -6.19
CA SER A 167 10.53 1.53 -7.06
C SER A 167 11.21 2.65 -6.29
N GLU A 168 12.52 2.82 -6.51
CA GLU A 168 13.32 3.91 -5.93
C GLU A 168 12.82 5.31 -6.36
N LYS A 169 12.13 5.40 -7.51
CA LYS A 169 11.49 6.65 -7.96
C LYS A 169 10.39 7.08 -6.99
N TRP A 170 9.69 6.13 -6.39
CA TRP A 170 8.53 6.33 -5.54
C TRP A 170 8.86 6.08 -4.07
N ILE A 171 8.26 5.06 -3.43
CA ILE A 171 8.47 4.80 -2.01
C ILE A 171 9.83 4.14 -1.74
N GLY A 172 10.20 3.11 -2.53
CA GLY A 172 11.49 2.44 -2.43
C GLY A 172 11.60 1.46 -1.27
N PHE A 173 10.51 0.76 -0.92
CA PHE A 173 10.57 -0.30 0.08
C PHE A 173 11.39 -1.49 -0.40
N GLU A 174 12.06 -2.15 0.54
CA GLU A 174 12.80 -3.39 0.31
C GLU A 174 11.81 -4.53 0.01
N PRO A 175 11.85 -5.14 -1.20
CA PRO A 175 10.91 -6.19 -1.57
C PRO A 175 10.93 -7.39 -0.63
N GLU A 176 12.07 -7.66 0.01
CA GLU A 176 12.27 -8.75 0.95
C GLU A 176 11.48 -8.57 2.24
N LYS A 177 11.12 -7.35 2.58
CA LYS A 177 10.31 -7.01 3.76
C LYS A 177 8.81 -6.92 3.49
N LEU A 178 8.41 -7.17 2.25
CA LEU A 178 7.00 -7.14 1.88
C LEU A 178 6.42 -8.55 1.88
N SER A 179 5.27 -8.70 2.48
CA SER A 179 4.41 -9.88 2.43
C SER A 179 3.01 -9.46 2.00
N VAL A 180 2.22 -10.40 1.52
CA VAL A 180 0.86 -10.13 1.05
C VAL A 180 -0.13 -11.11 1.64
N THR A 181 -1.37 -10.66 1.80
CA THR A 181 -2.48 -11.53 2.14
C THR A 181 -3.49 -11.55 1.01
N ILE A 182 -4.20 -12.66 0.86
CA ILE A 182 -5.24 -12.88 -0.14
C ILE A 182 -6.41 -13.63 0.47
N HIS A 183 -7.60 -13.52 -0.11
CA HIS A 183 -8.69 -14.43 0.23
C HIS A 183 -8.36 -15.86 -0.23
N PRO A 184 -8.68 -16.91 0.55
CA PRO A 184 -8.34 -18.30 0.21
C PRO A 184 -8.82 -18.77 -1.16
N GLU A 185 -9.97 -18.27 -1.60
CA GLU A 185 -10.57 -18.63 -2.90
C GLU A 185 -10.08 -17.74 -4.07
N ASP A 186 -9.28 -16.71 -3.81
CA ASP A 186 -8.75 -15.82 -4.84
C ASP A 186 -7.45 -16.37 -5.46
N SER A 187 -7.60 -17.41 -6.27
CA SER A 187 -6.46 -18.02 -6.98
C SER A 187 -5.84 -17.08 -8.01
N GLU A 188 -6.62 -16.19 -8.62
CA GLU A 188 -6.11 -15.21 -9.58
C GLU A 188 -5.12 -14.25 -8.92
N ALA A 189 -5.44 -13.69 -7.75
CA ALA A 189 -4.52 -12.84 -7.00
C ALA A 189 -3.27 -13.62 -6.58
N PHE A 190 -3.43 -14.89 -6.16
CA PHE A 190 -2.29 -15.75 -5.82
C PHE A 190 -1.32 -15.91 -7.00
N ASP A 191 -1.83 -16.26 -8.19
CA ASP A 191 -1.02 -16.47 -9.37
C ASP A 191 -0.31 -15.18 -9.81
N ILE A 192 -0.99 -14.03 -9.73
CA ILE A 192 -0.37 -12.73 -10.04
C ILE A 192 0.77 -12.43 -9.07
N TRP A 193 0.58 -12.58 -7.76
CA TRP A 193 1.61 -12.33 -6.77
C TRP A 193 2.80 -13.27 -6.91
N LYS A 194 2.53 -14.56 -7.12
CA LYS A 194 3.57 -15.60 -7.21
C LYS A 194 4.31 -15.56 -8.54
N ASP A 195 3.56 -15.64 -9.65
CA ASP A 195 4.14 -15.91 -10.95
C ASP A 195 4.54 -14.63 -11.70
N LYS A 196 3.78 -13.54 -11.51
CA LYS A 196 4.02 -12.28 -12.21
C LYS A 196 4.91 -11.32 -11.42
N ILE A 197 4.64 -11.15 -10.14
CA ILE A 197 5.43 -10.29 -9.25
C ILE A 197 6.66 -11.02 -8.71
N GLY A 198 6.56 -12.33 -8.49
CA GLY A 198 7.65 -13.17 -8.01
C GLY A 198 7.80 -13.18 -6.49
N ILE A 199 6.72 -12.95 -5.74
CA ILE A 199 6.73 -13.09 -4.29
C ILE A 199 6.81 -14.59 -3.93
N PRO A 200 7.76 -15.01 -3.06
CA PRO A 200 7.82 -16.37 -2.57
C PRO A 200 6.51 -16.80 -1.91
N GLU A 201 6.08 -18.03 -2.14
CA GLU A 201 4.77 -18.54 -1.69
C GLU A 201 4.60 -18.44 -0.17
N GLU A 202 5.66 -18.61 0.60
CA GLU A 202 5.67 -18.47 2.06
C GLU A 202 5.36 -17.05 2.56
N ARG A 203 5.41 -16.05 1.67
CA ARG A 203 5.03 -14.67 1.97
C ARG A 203 3.67 -14.27 1.39
N ILE A 204 2.92 -15.24 0.84
CA ILE A 204 1.54 -15.06 0.38
C ILE A 204 0.62 -15.79 1.34
N ILE A 205 -0.02 -15.05 2.24
CA ILE A 205 -0.80 -15.60 3.35
C ILE A 205 -2.28 -15.60 2.98
N ARG A 206 -2.95 -16.75 3.14
CA ARG A 206 -4.39 -16.87 2.87
C ARG A 206 -5.18 -16.58 4.14
N LEU A 207 -6.06 -15.56 4.09
CA LEU A 207 -6.90 -15.14 5.21
C LEU A 207 -8.35 -14.98 4.76
N GLU A 208 -9.28 -15.60 5.46
CA GLU A 208 -10.74 -15.45 5.25
C GLU A 208 -11.18 -13.98 5.39
N GLY A 209 -10.51 -13.20 6.25
CA GLY A 209 -10.78 -11.80 6.46
C GLY A 209 -10.42 -10.89 5.28
N ASN A 210 -9.74 -11.40 4.24
CA ASN A 210 -9.48 -10.67 3.01
C ASN A 210 -10.72 -10.60 2.11
N PHE A 211 -11.84 -10.19 2.71
CA PHE A 211 -13.10 -9.92 2.02
C PHE A 211 -13.68 -8.61 2.55
N TRP A 212 -14.07 -7.73 1.65
CA TRP A 212 -14.68 -6.45 2.01
C TRP A 212 -16.12 -6.39 1.53
N ASP A 213 -16.95 -5.71 2.32
CA ASP A 213 -18.37 -5.50 2.07
C ASP A 213 -18.77 -4.11 2.58
N ILE A 214 -19.55 -3.39 1.81
CA ILE A 214 -20.09 -2.08 2.20
C ILE A 214 -21.62 -2.14 2.41
N GLY A 215 -22.19 -3.32 2.56
CA GLY A 215 -23.63 -3.54 2.64
C GLY A 215 -24.29 -3.48 1.26
N GLU A 216 -25.21 -2.53 1.06
CA GLU A 216 -25.79 -2.32 -0.28
C GLU A 216 -24.76 -1.69 -1.21
N GLY A 217 -24.15 -2.49 -2.08
CA GLY A 217 -23.17 -2.05 -3.05
C GLY A 217 -22.15 -3.12 -3.42
N PRO A 218 -21.00 -2.73 -3.95
CA PRO A 218 -19.96 -3.66 -4.31
C PRO A 218 -19.33 -4.34 -3.08
N SER A 219 -19.01 -5.62 -3.22
CA SER A 219 -18.26 -6.43 -2.25
C SER A 219 -17.38 -7.43 -2.98
N GLY A 220 -16.38 -7.98 -2.31
CA GLY A 220 -15.52 -8.98 -2.91
C GLY A 220 -14.23 -9.24 -2.14
N PRO A 221 -13.42 -10.19 -2.63
CA PRO A 221 -12.10 -10.45 -2.06
C PRO A 221 -11.19 -9.24 -2.26
N ASN A 222 -10.24 -9.09 -1.33
CA ASN A 222 -9.16 -8.14 -1.42
C ASN A 222 -7.81 -8.82 -1.22
N THR A 223 -6.75 -8.09 -1.54
CA THR A 223 -5.37 -8.42 -1.20
C THR A 223 -4.74 -7.23 -0.49
N GLU A 224 -3.94 -7.49 0.52
CA GLU A 224 -3.27 -6.46 1.32
C GLU A 224 -1.76 -6.68 1.26
N ILE A 225 -1.00 -5.58 1.38
CA ILE A 225 0.46 -5.59 1.36
C ILE A 225 0.94 -5.12 2.72
N PHE A 226 1.83 -5.91 3.34
CA PHE A 226 2.42 -5.64 4.65
C PHE A 226 3.91 -5.40 4.51
N TYR A 227 4.41 -4.43 5.26
CA TYR A 227 5.84 -4.12 5.38
C TYR A 227 6.35 -4.50 6.77
N ASP A 228 7.34 -5.39 6.81
CA ASP A 228 8.02 -5.77 8.05
C ASP A 228 8.90 -4.63 8.54
N ARG A 229 8.55 -4.07 9.70
CA ARG A 229 9.27 -2.98 10.36
C ARG A 229 10.33 -3.48 11.34
N GLY A 230 10.39 -4.78 11.56
CA GLY A 230 11.26 -5.43 12.53
C GLY A 230 10.61 -5.63 13.92
N ASP A 231 11.20 -6.52 14.70
CA ASP A 231 10.67 -7.01 15.98
C ASP A 231 10.43 -5.91 17.03
N GLU A 232 11.10 -4.78 16.93
CA GLU A 232 10.93 -3.63 17.84
C GLU A 232 9.55 -2.95 17.75
N TYR A 233 8.81 -3.20 16.67
CA TYR A 233 7.48 -2.63 16.44
C TYR A 233 6.33 -3.57 16.78
N GLY A 234 6.63 -4.77 17.32
CA GLY A 234 5.66 -5.79 17.69
C GLY A 234 5.25 -6.70 16.53
N ASN A 235 4.52 -7.75 16.86
CA ASN A 235 4.01 -8.76 15.93
C ASN A 235 2.48 -8.66 15.83
N ASP A 236 1.93 -7.51 15.51
CA ASP A 236 0.47 -7.32 15.31
C ASP A 236 0.00 -7.81 13.95
#